data_9fa7966f7a4a00356f27acdc03b37c1e
#
_entry.id   9fa7966f7a4a00356f27acdc03b37c1e
#
_cell.length_a   1.000
_cell.length_b   1.000
_cell.length_c   1.000
_cell.angle_alpha   90.00
_cell.angle_beta   90.00
_cell.angle_gamma   90.00
#
_symmetry.space_group_name_H-M   'P 1'
#
loop_
_entity.id
_entity.type
_entity.pdbx_description
1 polymer ?
#
loop_
_entity_poly.entity_id
_entity_poly.type
_entity_poly.pdbx_seq_one_letter_code
_entity_poly.pdbx_strand_id
1 'polypeptide(L)'
;MHRRGPPERAAGCGVVSVSHETVEAMNEELLLEEIDHQEALLKIQRRNLRALELQIAQYGPFDVPLHMQVAHEDLRAEVARVEGLLRELRTRLRRARRKS
;
A
#
# COMPACT_ATOMS: atom_id res chain seq x y z
N MET A 1 -28.66 -13.15 -30.68
CA MET A 1 -28.27 -13.04 -30.23
C MET A 1 -27.48 -12.62 -29.54
N HIS A 2 -27.28 -12.40 -29.49
CA HIS A 2 -26.70 -12.14 -28.70
C HIS A 2 -25.82 -11.63 -28.22
N ARG A 3 -25.41 -11.51 -27.84
CA ARG A 3 -24.77 -11.17 -27.37
C ARG A 3 -24.06 -10.76 -26.74
N ARG A 4 -23.57 -10.67 -26.35
CA ARG A 4 -22.99 -10.28 -25.79
C ARG A 4 -22.21 -9.88 -25.22
N GLY A 5 -21.80 -9.88 -24.93
CA GLY A 5 -21.24 -9.48 -24.18
C GLY A 5 -20.34 -9.13 -23.77
N PRO A 6 -19.71 -8.96 -23.30
CA PRO A 6 -18.84 -8.72 -22.70
C PRO A 6 -18.26 -8.07 -22.16
N PRO A 7 -17.89 -7.83 -21.80
CA PRO A 7 -17.12 -7.43 -21.30
C PRO A 7 -16.72 -7.09 -20.39
N GLU A 8 -16.72 -7.13 -19.76
CA GLU A 8 -16.35 -6.82 -18.89
C GLU A 8 -15.26 -6.77 -18.53
N ARG A 9 -14.63 -7.19 -18.68
CA ARG A 9 -13.56 -7.12 -18.40
C ARG A 9 -13.00 -6.04 -18.07
N ALA A 10 -13.17 -5.52 -18.50
CA ALA A 10 -12.63 -4.32 -18.25
C ALA A 10 -12.76 -3.83 -16.92
N ALA A 11 -13.71 -4.27 -16.37
CA ALA A 11 -14.00 -3.80 -15.10
C ALA A 11 -12.86 -3.91 -14.17
N GLY A 12 -12.11 -4.92 -14.28
CA GLY A 12 -11.06 -5.12 -13.32
C GLY A 12 -9.96 -4.13 -13.40
N CYS A 13 -9.95 -3.33 -14.42
CA CYS A 13 -8.82 -2.52 -14.57
C CYS A 13 -8.69 -1.44 -13.56
N GLY A 14 -9.71 -1.09 -12.88
CA GLY A 14 -9.59 -0.04 -11.91
C GLY A 14 -8.82 -0.42 -10.70
N VAL A 15 -8.67 -1.67 -10.46
CA VAL A 15 -8.03 -2.11 -9.25
C VAL A 15 -6.61 -2.47 -9.54
N VAL A 16 -5.73 -1.69 -9.02
CA VAL A 16 -4.34 -1.96 -9.23
C VAL A 16 -3.72 -2.37 -7.95
N SER A 17 -3.45 -3.64 -7.88
CA SER A 17 -2.71 -4.17 -6.79
C SER A 17 -1.35 -4.52 -7.34
N VAL A 18 -0.32 -3.90 -6.85
CA VAL A 18 1.02 -4.15 -7.36
C VAL A 18 1.46 -5.51 -6.89
N SER A 19 1.54 -6.46 -7.80
CA SER A 19 2.02 -7.79 -7.48
C SER A 19 3.51 -7.87 -7.71
N HIS A 20 4.10 -8.95 -7.24
CA HIS A 20 5.52 -9.17 -7.44
C HIS A 20 5.87 -9.19 -8.92
N GLU A 21 5.04 -9.84 -9.72
CA GLU A 21 5.29 -9.92 -11.15
C GLU A 21 5.19 -8.56 -11.81
N THR A 22 4.25 -7.74 -11.36
CA THR A 22 4.12 -6.40 -11.89
C THR A 22 5.36 -5.58 -11.60
N VAL A 23 5.89 -5.69 -10.39
CA VAL A 23 7.10 -4.97 -10.02
C VAL A 23 8.28 -5.40 -10.89
N GLU A 24 8.39 -6.70 -11.15
CA GLU A 24 9.47 -7.22 -11.97
C GLU A 24 9.43 -6.66 -13.39
N ALA A 25 8.23 -6.41 -13.91
CA ALA A 25 8.07 -5.95 -15.29
C ALA A 25 8.19 -4.44 -15.45
N MET A 26 8.24 -3.68 -14.37
CA MET A 26 8.29 -2.23 -14.44
C MET A 26 9.65 -1.74 -14.92
N ASN A 27 9.63 -0.73 -15.79
CA ASN A 27 10.85 -0.03 -16.16
C ASN A 27 11.16 1.03 -15.10
N GLU A 28 12.30 1.71 -15.26
CA GLU A 28 12.75 2.66 -14.26
C GLU A 28 11.76 3.79 -14.02
N GLU A 29 11.17 4.30 -15.08
CA GLU A 29 10.23 5.40 -14.95
C GLU A 29 9.00 5.01 -14.16
N LEU A 30 8.44 3.83 -14.48
CA LEU A 30 7.29 3.33 -13.76
C LEU A 30 7.61 3.02 -12.31
N LEU A 31 8.82 2.53 -12.06
CA LEU A 31 9.26 2.28 -10.68
C LEU A 31 9.30 3.57 -9.87
N LEU A 32 9.81 4.65 -10.46
CA LEU A 32 9.86 5.93 -9.78
C LEU A 32 8.46 6.45 -9.46
N GLU A 33 7.54 6.33 -10.41
CA GLU A 33 6.17 6.77 -10.19
C GLU A 33 5.51 5.98 -9.08
N GLU A 34 5.73 4.68 -9.07
CA GLU A 34 5.11 3.83 -8.06
C GLU A 34 5.71 4.11 -6.68
N ILE A 35 7.02 4.34 -6.62
CA ILE A 35 7.67 4.69 -5.36
C ILE A 35 7.06 5.98 -4.81
N ASP A 36 6.90 7.00 -5.65
CA ASP A 36 6.30 8.25 -5.21
C ASP A 36 4.90 8.04 -4.66
N HIS A 37 4.11 7.23 -5.36
CA HIS A 37 2.75 6.95 -4.93
C HIS A 37 2.74 6.25 -3.57
N GLN A 38 3.57 5.24 -3.40
CA GLN A 38 3.60 4.47 -2.16
C GLN A 38 4.15 5.31 -1.02
N GLU A 39 5.10 6.20 -1.28
CA GLU A 39 5.62 7.09 -0.24
C GLU A 39 4.54 8.06 0.23
N ALA A 40 3.73 8.58 -0.69
CA ALA A 40 2.64 9.46 -0.32
C ALA A 40 1.62 8.72 0.53
N LEU A 41 1.28 7.50 0.13
CA LEU A 41 0.34 6.67 0.87
C LEU A 41 0.88 6.36 2.27
N LEU A 42 2.15 6.00 2.36
CA LEU A 42 2.76 5.69 3.65
C LEU A 42 2.72 6.88 4.60
N LYS A 43 2.96 8.06 4.06
CA LYS A 43 2.92 9.28 4.87
C LYS A 43 1.54 9.49 5.48
N ILE A 44 0.49 9.28 4.68
CA ILE A 44 -0.88 9.41 5.16
C ILE A 44 -1.17 8.35 6.21
N GLN A 45 -0.76 7.11 5.96
CA GLN A 45 -1.03 6.02 6.89
C GLN A 45 -0.31 6.22 8.22
N ARG A 46 0.91 6.71 8.19
CA ARG A 46 1.65 7.00 9.42
C ARG A 46 1.00 8.12 10.21
N ARG A 47 0.48 9.12 9.53
CA ARG A 47 -0.24 10.20 10.19
C ARG A 47 -1.50 9.66 10.86
N ASN A 48 -2.25 8.82 10.16
CA ASN A 48 -3.45 8.23 10.71
C ASN A 48 -3.15 7.34 11.90
N LEU A 49 -2.05 6.58 11.80
CA LEU A 49 -1.65 5.70 12.90
C LEU A 49 -1.31 6.53 14.14
N ARG A 50 -0.57 7.62 13.96
CA ARG A 50 -0.22 8.48 15.08
C ARG A 50 -1.46 9.11 15.71
N ALA A 51 -2.41 9.55 14.88
CA ALA A 51 -3.65 10.12 15.40
C ALA A 51 -4.42 9.10 16.22
N LEU A 52 -4.49 7.88 15.74
CA LEU A 52 -5.17 6.81 16.46
C LEU A 52 -4.46 6.49 17.77
N GLU A 53 -3.13 6.46 17.76
CA GLU A 53 -2.37 6.19 18.96
C GLU A 53 -2.58 7.27 20.01
N LEU A 54 -2.71 8.52 19.58
CA LEU A 54 -3.02 9.60 20.51
C LEU A 54 -4.39 9.44 21.13
N GLN A 55 -5.38 9.00 20.33
CA GLN A 55 -6.70 8.72 20.88
C GLN A 55 -6.66 7.58 21.88
N ILE A 56 -5.94 6.52 21.56
CA ILE A 56 -5.81 5.38 22.45
C ILE A 56 -5.15 5.78 23.76
N ALA A 57 -4.17 6.67 23.69
CA ALA A 57 -3.45 7.11 24.87
C ALA A 57 -4.34 7.84 25.87
N GLN A 58 -5.51 8.32 25.44
CA GLN A 58 -6.42 9.00 26.35
C GLN A 58 -7.21 8.03 27.21
N TYR A 59 -7.20 6.74 26.88
CA TYR A 59 -7.85 5.72 27.69
C TYR A 59 -6.87 5.15 28.70
N GLY A 60 -7.38 4.55 29.76
CA GLY A 60 -6.52 3.81 30.69
C GLY A 60 -6.03 2.53 30.03
N PRO A 61 -5.03 1.88 30.63
CA PRO A 61 -4.41 0.72 30.00
C PRO A 61 -5.37 -0.43 29.70
N PHE A 62 -6.48 -0.51 30.42
CA PHE A 62 -7.44 -1.58 30.24
C PHE A 62 -8.77 -1.10 29.68
N ASP A 63 -8.83 0.16 29.28
CA ASP A 63 -10.11 0.76 28.89
C ASP A 63 -10.21 1.06 27.40
N VAL A 64 -9.23 0.65 26.61
CA VAL A 64 -9.24 0.91 25.18
C VAL A 64 -10.31 0.06 24.52
N PRO A 65 -11.27 0.67 23.79
CA PRO A 65 -12.32 -0.11 23.13
C PRO A 65 -11.72 -1.10 22.13
N LEU A 66 -12.37 -2.25 22.04
CA LEU A 66 -11.85 -3.31 21.17
C LEU A 66 -11.72 -2.85 19.73
N HIS A 67 -12.70 -2.09 19.23
CA HIS A 67 -12.64 -1.63 17.83
C HIS A 67 -11.43 -0.74 17.57
N MET A 68 -10.97 -0.01 18.57
CA MET A 68 -9.77 0.81 18.42
C MET A 68 -8.51 -0.04 18.45
N GLN A 69 -8.50 -1.11 19.25
CA GLN A 69 -7.37 -2.03 19.26
C GLN A 69 -7.23 -2.72 17.92
N VAL A 70 -8.34 -3.16 17.35
CA VAL A 70 -8.33 -3.83 16.04
C VAL A 70 -7.88 -2.85 14.96
N ALA A 71 -8.43 -1.63 14.98
CA ALA A 71 -8.04 -0.62 14.01
C ALA A 71 -6.56 -0.30 14.10
N HIS A 72 -6.02 -0.26 15.30
CA HIS A 72 -4.60 0.02 15.51
C HIS A 72 -3.73 -1.09 14.92
N GLU A 73 -4.10 -2.34 15.16
CA GLU A 73 -3.36 -3.47 14.61
C GLU A 73 -3.43 -3.50 13.10
N ASP A 74 -4.62 -3.25 12.55
CA ASP A 74 -4.79 -3.25 11.10
C ASP A 74 -3.96 -2.16 10.46
N LEU A 75 -3.94 -0.98 11.05
CA LEU A 75 -3.21 0.15 10.48
C LEU A 75 -1.70 -0.08 10.58
N ARG A 76 -1.25 -0.65 11.69
CA ARG A 76 0.18 -1.01 11.81
C ARG A 76 0.58 -2.03 10.75
N ALA A 77 -0.28 -3.02 10.50
CA ALA A 77 0.00 -4.02 9.48
C ALA A 77 0.05 -3.39 8.09
N GLU A 78 -0.84 -2.44 7.82
CA GLU A 78 -0.83 -1.74 6.54
C GLU A 78 0.46 -0.93 6.35
N VAL A 79 0.87 -0.23 7.39
CA VAL A 79 2.12 0.54 7.34
C VAL A 79 3.30 -0.38 7.04
N ALA A 80 3.36 -1.52 7.74
CA ALA A 80 4.45 -2.47 7.54
C ALA A 80 4.44 -3.02 6.11
N ARG A 81 3.26 -3.28 5.57
CA ARG A 81 3.13 -3.82 4.22
C ARG A 81 3.63 -2.81 3.18
N VAL A 82 3.25 -1.55 3.34
CA VAL A 82 3.68 -0.52 2.40
C VAL A 82 5.19 -0.29 2.52
N GLU A 83 5.73 -0.32 3.73
CA GLU A 83 7.17 -0.20 3.93
C GLU A 83 7.92 -1.32 3.24
N GLY A 84 7.39 -2.54 3.33
CA GLY A 84 8.01 -3.68 2.65
C GLY A 84 7.97 -3.52 1.14
N LEU A 85 6.84 -3.09 0.61
CA LEU A 85 6.72 -2.86 -0.82
C LEU A 85 7.70 -1.77 -1.29
N LEU A 86 7.84 -0.70 -0.52
CA LEU A 86 8.78 0.35 -0.86
C LEU A 86 10.21 -0.15 -0.91
N ARG A 87 10.59 -1.01 0.04
CA ARG A 87 11.93 -1.59 0.03
C ARG A 87 12.16 -2.39 -1.25
N GLU A 88 11.16 -3.16 -1.65
CA GLU A 88 11.29 -3.95 -2.86
C GLU A 88 11.38 -3.07 -4.10
N LEU A 89 10.54 -2.05 -4.18
CA LEU A 89 10.57 -1.14 -5.33
C LEU A 89 11.92 -0.44 -5.45
N ARG A 90 12.47 0.00 -4.32
CA ARG A 90 13.77 0.66 -4.34
C ARG A 90 14.88 -0.29 -4.75
N THR A 91 14.78 -1.54 -4.35
CA THR A 91 15.74 -2.57 -4.76
C THR A 91 15.67 -2.79 -6.26
N ARG A 92 14.46 -2.87 -6.81
CA ARG A 92 14.28 -3.04 -8.24
C ARG A 92 14.84 -1.84 -9.01
N LEU A 93 14.62 -0.65 -8.49
CA LEU A 93 15.13 0.55 -9.12
C LEU A 93 16.66 0.55 -9.17
N ARG A 94 17.29 0.18 -8.07
CA ARG A 94 18.75 0.09 -8.04
C ARG A 94 19.26 -0.90 -9.05
N ARG A 95 18.59 -2.04 -9.19
CA ARG A 95 19.00 -3.05 -10.17
C ARG A 95 18.85 -2.55 -11.58
N ALA A 96 17.74 -1.85 -11.85
CA ALA A 96 17.51 -1.31 -13.19
C ALA A 96 18.59 -0.29 -13.55
N ARG A 97 18.97 0.55 -12.60
CA ARG A 97 20.00 1.55 -12.84
C ARG A 97 21.37 0.94 -13.06
N ARG A 98 21.66 -0.15 -12.40
CA ARG A 98 22.95 -0.81 -12.57
C ARG A 98 23.08 -1.47 -13.93
N LYS A 99 21.96 -1.89 -14.51
CA LYS A 99 21.98 -2.53 -15.81
C LYS A 99 22.07 -1.54 -16.96
N SER A 100 21.86 -0.27 -16.70
CA SER A 100 21.88 0.75 -17.76
C SER A 100 23.29 1.27 -18.09
#